data_a00742f29138e37485f8dfc12eddf2eb
#
_entry.id   a00742f29138e37485f8dfc12eddf2eb
#
_cell.length_a   1.000
_cell.length_b   1.000
_cell.length_c   1.000
_cell.angle_alpha   90.00
_cell.angle_beta   90.00
_cell.angle_gamma   90.00
#
_symmetry.space_group_name_H-M   'P 1'
#
loop_
_entity.id
_entity.type
_entity.pdbx_description
1 polymer ?
#
loop_
_entity_poly.entity_id
_entity_poly.type
_entity_poly.pdbx_seq_one_letter_code
_entity_poly.pdbx_strand_id
1 'polypeptide(L)'
;MALVERDKSVRVLGIYVEGFVGGDACAVAKLVEQFRAEGRHVIIYKGGRSRLGEAAAASHTGAMTGDYHVQKRLLHKAGAILTESFNQFNAVLKWMAAYPDLRTLGKLAIVTNAGYETVGSVDTLGDNDPGRLYKLSDENRAALGEVLQRHGMQGLVASANPLDLTPMADEEVYLDCVKAMLEFGAGVVMLGLVPLSEQLDTQQLTQAEAFATRLKALAKSHDRLIGIVVDAGVPYQKYKAVFERQGFPVFDGMDMGVLGINVLKNSR
;
A
#
# COMPACT_ATOMS: atom_id res chain seq x y z
N MET A 1 -20.64 -1.33 17.72
CA MET A 1 -19.30 -1.03 18.30
C MET A 1 -18.93 -1.99 19.42
N ALA A 2 -19.77 -2.27 20.43
CA ALA A 2 -19.43 -3.15 21.56
C ALA A 2 -18.95 -4.58 21.20
N LEU A 3 -19.43 -5.17 20.10
CA LEU A 3 -18.96 -6.49 19.64
C LEU A 3 -17.52 -6.45 19.13
N VAL A 4 -17.18 -5.44 18.32
CA VAL A 4 -15.85 -5.26 17.73
C VAL A 4 -14.81 -4.87 18.78
N GLU A 5 -15.21 -4.13 19.78
CA GLU A 5 -14.37 -3.75 20.92
C GLU A 5 -13.90 -4.98 21.71
N ARG A 6 -14.79 -5.95 21.92
CA ARG A 6 -14.53 -7.19 22.67
C ARG A 6 -13.77 -8.23 21.85
N ASP A 7 -13.93 -8.23 20.53
CA ASP A 7 -13.27 -9.20 19.66
C ASP A 7 -11.80 -8.78 19.40
N LYS A 8 -10.88 -9.39 20.12
CA LYS A 8 -9.44 -9.11 20.00
C LYS A 8 -8.81 -9.67 18.72
N SER A 9 -9.52 -10.49 17.95
CA SER A 9 -9.06 -10.97 16.65
C SER A 9 -9.12 -9.88 15.58
N VAL A 10 -9.98 -8.86 15.77
CA VAL A 10 -10.07 -7.70 14.89
C VAL A 10 -8.88 -6.78 15.13
N ARG A 11 -7.86 -6.86 14.29
CA ARG A 11 -6.65 -6.03 14.36
C ARG A 11 -6.82 -4.68 13.70
N VAL A 12 -7.65 -4.62 12.67
CA VAL A 12 -7.88 -3.43 11.84
C VAL A 12 -9.39 -3.23 11.66
N LEU A 13 -9.86 -2.03 11.95
CA LEU A 13 -11.27 -1.64 11.81
C LEU A 13 -11.38 -0.49 10.80
N GLY A 14 -12.12 -0.70 9.72
CA GLY A 14 -12.50 0.34 8.77
C GLY A 14 -13.87 0.91 9.08
N ILE A 15 -13.98 2.23 9.18
CA ILE A 15 -15.23 2.93 9.44
C ILE A 15 -15.48 3.95 8.33
N TYR A 16 -16.61 3.81 7.64
CA TYR A 16 -17.21 4.90 6.86
C TYR A 16 -18.29 5.58 7.68
N VAL A 17 -18.25 6.90 7.78
CA VAL A 17 -19.25 7.67 8.52
C VAL A 17 -19.52 9.01 7.86
N GLU A 18 -20.80 9.35 7.70
CA GLU A 18 -21.26 10.63 7.11
C GLU A 18 -21.45 11.71 8.18
N GLY A 19 -21.98 11.36 9.33
CA GLY A 19 -22.25 12.28 10.43
C GLY A 19 -22.25 11.57 11.78
N PHE A 20 -22.16 12.35 12.84
CA PHE A 20 -22.28 11.88 14.21
C PHE A 20 -23.44 12.58 14.91
N VAL A 21 -24.22 11.84 15.67
CA VAL A 21 -25.34 12.36 16.45
C VAL A 21 -24.95 12.39 17.93
N GLY A 22 -25.28 13.46 18.62
CA GLY A 22 -25.37 13.52 20.08
C GLY A 22 -24.19 12.94 20.88
N GLY A 23 -22.93 13.23 20.51
CA GLY A 23 -21.76 12.73 21.26
C GLY A 23 -21.09 11.47 20.68
N ASP A 24 -21.63 10.88 19.62
CA ASP A 24 -21.08 9.67 18.97
C ASP A 24 -19.63 9.85 18.52
N ALA A 25 -19.24 11.05 18.07
CA ALA A 25 -17.85 11.35 17.72
C ALA A 25 -16.89 11.12 18.87
N CYS A 26 -17.29 11.49 20.09
CA CYS A 26 -16.50 11.24 21.32
C CYS A 26 -16.44 9.74 21.66
N ALA A 27 -17.53 9.01 21.45
CA ALA A 27 -17.56 7.57 21.68
C ALA A 27 -16.64 6.84 20.67
N VAL A 28 -16.65 7.24 19.40
CA VAL A 28 -15.71 6.70 18.40
C VAL A 28 -14.28 7.08 18.71
N ALA A 29 -14.01 8.31 19.16
CA ALA A 29 -12.65 8.71 19.57
C ALA A 29 -12.12 7.83 20.72
N LYS A 30 -12.92 7.55 21.74
CA LYS A 30 -12.57 6.63 22.84
C LYS A 30 -12.28 5.22 22.34
N LEU A 31 -13.07 4.70 21.40
CA LEU A 31 -12.83 3.40 20.76
C LEU A 31 -11.47 3.40 20.01
N VAL A 32 -11.16 4.48 19.29
CA VAL A 32 -9.88 4.64 18.59
C VAL A 32 -8.71 4.62 19.58
N GLU A 33 -8.80 5.37 20.67
CA GLU A 33 -7.77 5.41 21.73
C GLU A 33 -7.55 4.02 22.33
N GLN A 34 -8.62 3.28 22.60
CA GLN A 34 -8.55 1.91 23.11
C GLN A 34 -7.90 0.96 22.10
N PHE A 35 -8.30 1.00 20.83
CA PHE A 35 -7.69 0.20 19.76
C PHE A 35 -6.18 0.48 19.68
N ARG A 36 -5.81 1.76 19.68
CA ARG A 36 -4.40 2.18 19.65
C ARG A 36 -3.61 1.66 20.85
N ALA A 37 -4.16 1.76 22.06
CA ALA A 37 -3.52 1.25 23.29
C ALA A 37 -3.29 -0.27 23.23
N GLU A 38 -4.13 -1.00 22.51
CA GLU A 38 -4.03 -2.45 22.29
C GLU A 38 -3.19 -2.81 21.05
N GLY A 39 -2.56 -1.84 20.39
CA GLY A 39 -1.79 -2.06 19.15
C GLY A 39 -2.67 -2.45 17.95
N ARG A 40 -3.95 -2.09 17.97
CA ARG A 40 -4.92 -2.25 16.89
C ARG A 40 -5.14 -0.94 16.17
N HIS A 41 -5.69 -0.95 14.95
CA HIS A 41 -5.80 0.22 14.11
C HIS A 41 -7.25 0.50 13.71
N VAL A 42 -7.61 1.79 13.68
CA VAL A 42 -8.90 2.25 13.16
C VAL A 42 -8.65 3.20 12.00
N ILE A 43 -9.20 2.86 10.86
CA ILE A 43 -9.14 3.64 9.62
C ILE A 43 -10.51 4.26 9.40
N ILE A 44 -10.57 5.57 9.22
CA ILE A 44 -11.85 6.28 9.10
C ILE A 44 -11.87 7.09 7.81
N TYR A 45 -12.90 6.85 7.00
CA TYR A 45 -13.33 7.78 5.96
C TYR A 45 -14.55 8.55 6.45
N LYS A 46 -14.34 9.84 6.82
CA LYS A 46 -15.39 10.77 7.21
C LYS A 46 -15.89 11.51 5.98
N GLY A 47 -17.13 11.21 5.58
CA GLY A 47 -17.82 11.92 4.51
C GLY A 47 -18.20 13.36 4.89
N GLY A 48 -18.72 14.12 3.93
CA GLY A 48 -19.19 15.51 4.15
C GLY A 48 -18.05 16.54 4.26
N ARG A 49 -16.89 16.32 3.62
CA ARG A 49 -15.75 17.21 3.62
C ARG A 49 -15.98 18.51 2.86
N SER A 50 -16.68 18.46 1.75
CA SER A 50 -17.03 19.62 0.92
C SER A 50 -18.47 20.07 1.19
N ARG A 51 -18.80 21.32 0.86
CA ARG A 51 -20.19 21.82 0.97
C ARG A 51 -21.20 20.95 0.24
N LEU A 52 -20.85 20.45 -0.95
CA LEU A 52 -21.72 19.55 -1.72
C LEU A 52 -21.81 18.18 -1.06
N GLY A 53 -20.71 17.64 -0.53
CA GLY A 53 -20.69 16.39 0.20
C GLY A 53 -21.48 16.47 1.52
N GLU A 54 -21.40 17.59 2.23
CA GLU A 54 -22.20 17.85 3.42
C GLU A 54 -23.70 17.89 3.12
N ALA A 55 -24.10 18.61 2.06
CA ALA A 55 -25.48 18.65 1.62
C ALA A 55 -26.01 17.27 1.20
N ALA A 56 -25.19 16.48 0.50
CA ALA A 56 -25.52 15.12 0.11
C ALA A 56 -25.71 14.22 1.35
N ALA A 57 -24.78 14.26 2.31
CA ALA A 57 -24.87 13.49 3.55
C ALA A 57 -26.11 13.87 4.38
N ALA A 58 -26.40 15.15 4.50
CA ALA A 58 -27.59 15.64 5.21
C ALA A 58 -28.90 15.18 4.56
N SER A 59 -28.98 15.16 3.22
CA SER A 59 -30.17 14.68 2.49
C SER A 59 -30.38 13.17 2.63
N HIS A 60 -29.29 12.40 2.77
CA HIS A 60 -29.32 10.94 2.86
C HIS A 60 -29.63 10.43 4.27
N THR A 61 -29.06 11.07 5.29
CA THR A 61 -29.16 10.57 6.67
C THR A 61 -30.14 11.36 7.54
N GLY A 62 -30.61 12.53 7.08
CA GLY A 62 -31.44 13.45 7.86
C GLY A 62 -30.76 14.03 9.10
N ALA A 63 -29.49 13.72 9.31
CA ALA A 63 -28.71 14.16 10.46
C ALA A 63 -27.85 15.39 10.11
N MET A 64 -27.73 16.33 11.04
CA MET A 64 -26.74 17.37 10.93
C MET A 64 -25.35 16.73 11.02
N THR A 65 -24.52 16.92 9.98
CA THR A 65 -23.21 16.27 9.86
C THR A 65 -22.18 16.76 10.89
N GLY A 66 -22.50 17.87 11.59
CA GLY A 66 -21.60 18.54 12.51
C GLY A 66 -20.37 19.14 11.78
N ASP A 67 -19.51 19.85 12.51
CA ASP A 67 -18.31 20.43 11.93
C ASP A 67 -17.29 19.34 11.55
N TYR A 68 -17.04 19.20 10.25
CA TYR A 68 -16.10 18.24 9.69
C TYR A 68 -14.69 18.41 10.27
N HIS A 69 -14.21 19.64 10.41
CA HIS A 69 -12.85 19.92 10.85
C HIS A 69 -12.64 19.61 12.32
N VAL A 70 -13.64 19.91 13.15
CA VAL A 70 -13.64 19.57 14.58
C VAL A 70 -13.62 18.05 14.77
N GLN A 71 -14.51 17.34 14.06
CA GLN A 71 -14.58 15.88 14.14
C GLN A 71 -13.31 15.22 13.61
N LYS A 72 -12.77 15.70 12.47
CA LYS A 72 -11.49 15.22 11.92
C LYS A 72 -10.35 15.37 12.93
N ARG A 73 -10.22 16.53 13.57
CA ARG A 73 -9.18 16.78 14.58
C ARG A 73 -9.34 15.88 15.81
N LEU A 74 -10.55 15.68 16.28
CA LEU A 74 -10.84 14.80 17.42
C LEU A 74 -10.40 13.36 17.13
N LEU A 75 -10.81 12.81 15.99
CA LEU A 75 -10.48 11.45 15.57
C LEU A 75 -8.97 11.27 15.31
N HIS A 76 -8.34 12.26 14.68
CA HIS A 76 -6.89 12.25 14.47
C HIS A 76 -6.12 12.26 15.80
N LYS A 77 -6.52 13.12 16.76
CA LYS A 77 -5.92 13.17 18.09
C LYS A 77 -6.05 11.85 18.84
N ALA A 78 -7.17 11.16 18.68
CA ALA A 78 -7.38 9.83 19.24
C ALA A 78 -6.46 8.76 18.60
N GLY A 79 -5.92 9.03 17.41
CA GLY A 79 -4.99 8.14 16.69
C GLY A 79 -5.63 7.37 15.53
N ALA A 80 -6.78 7.81 15.02
CA ALA A 80 -7.35 7.25 13.81
C ALA A 80 -6.50 7.57 12.58
N ILE A 81 -6.39 6.61 11.67
CA ILE A 81 -5.87 6.82 10.32
C ILE A 81 -7.01 7.40 9.49
N LEU A 82 -6.90 8.68 9.15
CA LEU A 82 -7.94 9.39 8.41
C LEU A 82 -7.66 9.37 6.90
N THR A 83 -8.70 9.11 6.13
CA THR A 83 -8.66 9.11 4.67
C THR A 83 -9.62 10.14 4.10
N GLU A 84 -9.28 10.69 2.93
CA GLU A 84 -10.04 11.77 2.29
C GLU A 84 -10.80 11.34 1.03
N SER A 85 -10.64 10.07 0.63
CA SER A 85 -11.37 9.46 -0.49
C SER A 85 -11.55 7.97 -0.27
N PHE A 86 -12.47 7.35 -1.02
CA PHE A 86 -12.63 5.89 -1.02
C PHE A 86 -11.37 5.17 -1.55
N ASN A 87 -10.65 5.78 -2.50
CA ASN A 87 -9.41 5.21 -3.00
C ASN A 87 -8.36 5.13 -1.89
N GLN A 88 -8.15 6.20 -1.13
CA GLN A 88 -7.29 6.19 0.05
C GLN A 88 -7.75 5.17 1.09
N PHE A 89 -9.04 5.14 1.38
CA PHE A 89 -9.62 4.23 2.37
C PHE A 89 -9.35 2.76 2.00
N ASN A 90 -9.67 2.38 0.76
CA ASN A 90 -9.45 1.02 0.28
C ASN A 90 -7.96 0.66 0.21
N ALA A 91 -7.11 1.58 -0.24
CA ALA A 91 -5.67 1.35 -0.31
C ALA A 91 -5.05 1.12 1.07
N VAL A 92 -5.42 1.95 2.05
CA VAL A 92 -4.97 1.80 3.44
C VAL A 92 -5.49 0.52 4.07
N LEU A 93 -6.77 0.16 3.83
CA LEU A 93 -7.34 -1.10 4.31
C LEU A 93 -6.57 -2.32 3.76
N LYS A 94 -6.25 -2.35 2.46
CA LYS A 94 -5.46 -3.44 1.84
C LYS A 94 -4.09 -3.57 2.51
N TRP A 95 -3.37 -2.46 2.71
CA TRP A 95 -2.08 -2.46 3.40
C TRP A 95 -2.18 -2.98 4.83
N MET A 96 -3.11 -2.42 5.60
CA MET A 96 -3.25 -2.77 7.02
C MET A 96 -3.82 -4.17 7.25
N ALA A 97 -4.65 -4.69 6.34
CA ALA A 97 -5.12 -6.07 6.39
C ALA A 97 -3.99 -7.07 6.17
N ALA A 98 -3.06 -6.77 5.23
CA ALA A 98 -1.91 -7.62 4.96
C ALA A 98 -0.81 -7.50 6.05
N TYR A 99 -0.67 -6.33 6.66
CA TYR A 99 0.36 -6.00 7.66
C TYR A 99 -0.26 -5.31 8.90
N PRO A 100 -1.07 -6.04 9.69
CA PRO A 100 -1.82 -5.44 10.81
C PRO A 100 -0.93 -4.96 11.96
N ASP A 101 0.29 -5.47 12.05
CA ASP A 101 1.27 -5.09 13.07
C ASP A 101 2.26 -4.02 12.60
N LEU A 102 1.99 -3.40 11.45
CA LEU A 102 2.82 -2.36 10.88
C LEU A 102 3.05 -1.21 11.86
N ARG A 103 4.31 -1.02 12.29
CA ARG A 103 4.70 0.03 13.24
C ARG A 103 5.47 1.17 12.58
N THR A 104 6.28 0.87 11.60
CA THR A 104 7.11 1.84 10.90
C THR A 104 7.08 1.60 9.40
N LEU A 105 7.02 2.68 8.65
CA LEU A 105 7.20 2.67 7.21
C LEU A 105 8.60 3.19 6.90
N GLY A 106 9.43 2.36 6.31
CA GLY A 106 10.70 2.79 5.76
C GLY A 106 10.54 3.52 4.42
N LYS A 107 11.66 3.75 3.75
CA LYS A 107 11.67 4.34 2.41
C LYS A 107 11.18 3.33 1.38
N LEU A 108 10.57 3.85 0.31
CA LEU A 108 9.94 3.10 -0.76
C LEU A 108 10.93 2.78 -1.87
N ALA A 109 11.01 1.52 -2.25
CA ALA A 109 11.55 1.08 -3.53
C ALA A 109 10.41 0.64 -4.46
N ILE A 110 10.58 0.87 -5.74
CA ILE A 110 9.62 0.51 -6.78
C ILE A 110 10.36 -0.32 -7.81
N VAL A 111 9.83 -1.50 -8.10
CA VAL A 111 10.36 -2.44 -9.11
C VAL A 111 9.20 -2.84 -10.00
N THR A 112 9.30 -2.57 -11.29
CA THR A 112 8.23 -2.88 -12.26
C THR A 112 8.83 -3.21 -13.62
N ASN A 113 8.03 -3.80 -14.52
CA ASN A 113 8.42 -4.03 -15.91
C ASN A 113 7.76 -3.02 -16.89
N ALA A 114 7.20 -1.94 -16.36
CA ALA A 114 6.44 -0.98 -17.15
C ALA A 114 6.81 0.47 -16.79
N GLY A 115 7.39 1.19 -17.73
CA GLY A 115 7.88 2.57 -17.53
C GLY A 115 6.78 3.54 -17.08
N TYR A 116 5.53 3.38 -17.51
CA TYR A 116 4.44 4.25 -17.06
C TYR A 116 4.16 4.12 -15.55
N GLU A 117 4.35 2.95 -14.98
CA GLU A 117 4.20 2.75 -13.52
C GLU A 117 5.30 3.47 -12.74
N THR A 118 6.53 3.54 -13.28
CA THR A 118 7.60 4.29 -12.63
C THR A 118 7.27 5.78 -12.56
N VAL A 119 6.79 6.36 -13.65
CA VAL A 119 6.39 7.76 -13.73
C VAL A 119 5.19 8.03 -12.82
N GLY A 120 4.10 7.29 -12.97
CA GLY A 120 2.87 7.48 -12.20
C GLY A 120 3.07 7.30 -10.69
N SER A 121 3.98 6.42 -10.29
CA SER A 121 4.32 6.21 -8.87
C SER A 121 5.00 7.44 -8.26
N VAL A 122 5.94 8.04 -8.98
CA VAL A 122 6.68 9.23 -8.51
C VAL A 122 5.76 10.46 -8.51
N ASP A 123 4.92 10.62 -9.53
CA ASP A 123 3.91 11.67 -9.56
C ASP A 123 2.93 11.55 -8.38
N THR A 124 2.56 10.34 -7.99
CA THR A 124 1.70 10.08 -6.82
C THR A 124 2.40 10.40 -5.49
N LEU A 125 3.73 10.20 -5.42
CA LEU A 125 4.51 10.64 -4.25
C LEU A 125 4.50 12.17 -4.11
N GLY A 126 4.56 12.89 -5.24
CA GLY A 126 4.59 14.33 -5.31
C GLY A 126 5.90 14.95 -4.81
N ASP A 127 6.07 16.24 -5.10
CA ASP A 127 7.30 16.99 -4.79
C ASP A 127 7.51 17.30 -3.31
N ASN A 128 6.46 17.16 -2.50
CA ASN A 128 6.47 17.57 -1.09
C ASN A 128 7.24 16.62 -0.16
N ASP A 129 7.58 15.42 -0.60
CA ASP A 129 8.35 14.48 0.21
C ASP A 129 9.32 13.61 -0.62
N PRO A 130 10.37 14.22 -1.19
CA PRO A 130 11.39 13.50 -1.94
C PRO A 130 12.18 12.50 -1.06
N GLY A 131 12.02 12.58 0.26
CA GLY A 131 12.63 11.65 1.21
C GLY A 131 11.94 10.30 1.32
N ARG A 132 10.78 10.11 0.70
CA ARG A 132 10.05 8.83 0.71
C ARG A 132 10.67 7.77 -0.16
N LEU A 133 11.14 8.17 -1.34
CA LEU A 133 11.80 7.25 -2.24
C LEU A 133 13.17 6.86 -1.68
N TYR A 134 13.48 5.57 -1.69
CA TYR A 134 14.79 5.07 -1.31
C TYR A 134 15.83 5.55 -2.32
N LYS A 135 16.85 6.26 -1.86
CA LYS A 135 17.96 6.74 -2.72
C LYS A 135 19.08 5.73 -2.67
N LEU A 136 19.41 5.17 -3.83
CA LEU A 136 20.56 4.28 -3.97
C LEU A 136 21.87 5.07 -3.79
N SER A 137 22.78 4.57 -2.96
CA SER A 137 24.18 5.00 -2.96
C SER A 137 24.90 4.51 -4.22
N ASP A 138 26.10 5.00 -4.49
CA ASP A 138 26.87 4.56 -5.64
C ASP A 138 27.24 3.07 -5.52
N GLU A 139 27.52 2.59 -4.30
CA GLU A 139 27.75 1.17 -4.02
C GLU A 139 26.51 0.33 -4.32
N ASN A 140 25.34 0.79 -3.87
CA ASN A 140 24.07 0.08 -4.15
C ASN A 140 23.72 0.09 -5.63
N ARG A 141 24.05 1.17 -6.36
CA ARG A 141 23.89 1.20 -7.83
C ARG A 141 24.80 0.19 -8.52
N ALA A 142 26.07 0.11 -8.09
CA ALA A 142 27.00 -0.87 -8.63
C ALA A 142 26.55 -2.30 -8.34
N ALA A 143 26.16 -2.60 -7.10
CA ALA A 143 25.65 -3.92 -6.71
C ALA A 143 24.37 -4.31 -7.47
N LEU A 144 23.43 -3.36 -7.68
CA LEU A 144 22.26 -3.59 -8.52
C LEU A 144 22.66 -3.83 -9.98
N GLY A 145 23.66 -3.11 -10.49
CA GLY A 145 24.24 -3.31 -11.81
C GLY A 145 24.80 -4.73 -12.01
N GLU A 146 25.45 -5.29 -10.99
CA GLU A 146 25.94 -6.68 -11.00
C GLU A 146 24.77 -7.69 -11.03
N VAL A 147 23.67 -7.41 -10.30
CA VAL A 147 22.45 -8.22 -10.38
C VAL A 147 21.93 -8.22 -11.82
N LEU A 148 21.74 -7.04 -12.41
CA LEU A 148 21.24 -6.89 -13.77
C LEU A 148 22.16 -7.55 -14.80
N GLN A 149 23.49 -7.48 -14.61
CA GLN A 149 24.47 -8.13 -15.47
C GLN A 149 24.33 -9.66 -15.46
N ARG A 150 24.14 -10.28 -14.31
CA ARG A 150 23.93 -11.74 -14.20
C ARG A 150 22.71 -12.22 -14.98
N HIS A 151 21.73 -11.39 -15.17
CA HIS A 151 20.52 -11.66 -15.95
C HIS A 151 20.58 -11.14 -17.39
N GLY A 152 21.75 -10.68 -17.85
CA GLY A 152 21.90 -10.18 -19.21
C GLY A 152 21.19 -8.86 -19.51
N MET A 153 20.81 -8.11 -18.46
CA MET A 153 20.06 -6.86 -18.59
C MET A 153 20.94 -5.60 -18.51
N GLN A 154 22.26 -5.77 -18.45
CA GLN A 154 23.20 -4.67 -18.44
C GLN A 154 23.09 -3.83 -19.71
N GLY A 155 23.01 -2.51 -19.57
CA GLY A 155 22.84 -1.58 -20.68
C GLY A 155 21.38 -1.46 -21.20
N LEU A 156 20.48 -2.36 -20.80
CA LEU A 156 19.05 -2.29 -21.10
C LEU A 156 18.28 -1.62 -19.95
N VAL A 157 18.69 -1.88 -18.72
CA VAL A 157 18.05 -1.40 -17.50
C VAL A 157 19.01 -0.52 -16.70
N ALA A 158 18.56 0.66 -16.32
CA ALA A 158 19.32 1.56 -15.46
C ALA A 158 19.23 1.14 -13.97
N SER A 159 20.38 1.08 -13.28
CA SER A 159 20.41 0.83 -11.82
C SER A 159 19.88 2.05 -11.06
N ALA A 160 18.57 2.15 -10.91
CA ALA A 160 17.87 3.28 -10.30
C ALA A 160 16.72 2.82 -9.39
N ASN A 161 16.12 3.74 -8.69
CA ASN A 161 14.83 3.58 -8.04
C ASN A 161 13.97 4.83 -8.36
N PRO A 162 12.83 4.68 -9.02
CA PRO A 162 12.19 3.46 -9.50
C PRO A 162 13.04 2.64 -10.47
N LEU A 163 12.91 1.30 -10.41
CA LEU A 163 13.58 0.35 -11.28
C LEU A 163 12.59 -0.17 -12.33
N ASP A 164 12.81 0.19 -13.60
CA ASP A 164 12.08 -0.35 -14.73
C ASP A 164 12.87 -1.52 -15.33
N LEU A 165 12.39 -2.73 -15.10
CA LEU A 165 13.01 -3.97 -15.58
C LEU A 165 12.72 -4.27 -17.04
N THR A 166 11.88 -3.47 -17.69
CA THR A 166 11.36 -3.73 -19.05
C THR A 166 10.55 -5.03 -19.15
N PRO A 167 9.78 -5.27 -20.22
CA PRO A 167 9.04 -6.53 -20.40
C PRO A 167 9.90 -7.80 -20.52
N MET A 168 11.22 -7.67 -20.52
CA MET A 168 12.15 -8.81 -20.66
C MET A 168 12.42 -9.54 -19.33
N ALA A 169 11.98 -9.01 -18.18
CA ALA A 169 12.20 -9.60 -16.88
C ALA A 169 11.27 -10.79 -16.63
N ASP A 170 11.86 -11.89 -16.18
CA ASP A 170 11.18 -13.04 -15.61
C ASP A 170 11.12 -12.96 -14.07
N GLU A 171 10.53 -13.96 -13.42
CA GLU A 171 10.37 -14.02 -11.96
C GLU A 171 11.72 -14.04 -11.22
N GLU A 172 12.78 -14.61 -11.80
CA GLU A 172 14.11 -14.66 -11.16
C GLU A 172 14.76 -13.28 -11.13
N VAL A 173 14.66 -12.52 -12.23
CA VAL A 173 15.11 -11.12 -12.26
C VAL A 173 14.40 -10.29 -11.20
N TYR A 174 13.07 -10.44 -11.10
CA TYR A 174 12.28 -9.75 -10.08
C TYR A 174 12.74 -10.10 -8.66
N LEU A 175 12.91 -11.39 -8.36
CA LEU A 175 13.31 -11.85 -7.03
C LEU A 175 14.66 -11.30 -6.62
N ASP A 176 15.64 -11.36 -7.51
CA ASP A 176 17.00 -10.87 -7.22
C ASP A 176 17.02 -9.34 -7.06
N CYS A 177 16.27 -8.60 -7.88
CA CYS A 177 16.16 -7.14 -7.75
C CYS A 177 15.42 -6.73 -6.47
N VAL A 178 14.31 -7.40 -6.12
CA VAL A 178 13.59 -7.16 -4.86
C VAL A 178 14.48 -7.46 -3.68
N LYS A 179 15.20 -8.59 -3.68
CA LYS A 179 16.16 -8.95 -2.64
C LYS A 179 17.20 -7.86 -2.47
N ALA A 180 17.82 -7.40 -3.55
CA ALA A 180 18.82 -6.32 -3.51
C ALA A 180 18.25 -5.04 -2.88
N MET A 181 17.04 -4.60 -3.28
CA MET A 181 16.39 -3.42 -2.71
C MET A 181 16.14 -3.56 -1.21
N LEU A 182 15.75 -4.75 -0.74
CA LEU A 182 15.55 -5.03 0.68
C LEU A 182 16.89 -5.03 1.46
N GLU A 183 17.93 -5.66 0.90
CA GLU A 183 19.28 -5.69 1.48
C GLU A 183 19.90 -4.29 1.55
N PHE A 184 19.63 -3.42 0.59
CA PHE A 184 20.04 -2.01 0.62
C PHE A 184 19.33 -1.19 1.69
N GLY A 185 18.23 -1.68 2.26
CA GLY A 185 17.52 -1.06 3.36
C GLY A 185 16.21 -0.38 2.97
N ALA A 186 15.64 -0.68 1.80
CA ALA A 186 14.26 -0.28 1.50
C ALA A 186 13.31 -0.87 2.53
N GLY A 187 12.42 -0.06 3.09
CA GLY A 187 11.44 -0.51 4.08
C GLY A 187 10.17 -1.07 3.47
N VAL A 188 9.85 -0.61 2.28
CA VAL A 188 8.70 -1.05 1.47
C VAL A 188 9.14 -1.23 0.04
N VAL A 189 8.74 -2.33 -0.60
CA VAL A 189 8.90 -2.53 -2.05
C VAL A 189 7.51 -2.60 -2.68
N MET A 190 7.25 -1.72 -3.64
CA MET A 190 6.12 -1.86 -4.56
C MET A 190 6.58 -2.62 -5.79
N LEU A 191 5.92 -3.73 -6.08
CA LEU A 191 6.27 -4.62 -7.18
C LEU A 191 5.18 -4.60 -8.24
N GLY A 192 5.48 -4.04 -9.41
CA GLY A 192 4.60 -4.01 -10.58
C GLY A 192 4.83 -5.23 -11.47
N LEU A 193 3.77 -5.99 -11.71
CA LEU A 193 3.75 -7.22 -12.50
C LEU A 193 2.76 -7.04 -13.65
N VAL A 194 3.16 -6.25 -14.65
CA VAL A 194 2.30 -6.00 -15.81
C VAL A 194 2.52 -7.10 -16.85
N PRO A 195 1.46 -7.82 -17.28
CA PRO A 195 1.60 -8.94 -18.21
C PRO A 195 1.81 -8.45 -19.65
N LEU A 196 2.98 -7.87 -19.92
CA LEU A 196 3.36 -7.29 -21.22
C LEU A 196 4.03 -8.29 -22.17
N SER A 197 4.59 -9.38 -21.64
CA SER A 197 5.29 -10.39 -22.40
C SER A 197 5.13 -11.77 -21.77
N GLU A 198 5.54 -12.82 -22.50
CA GLU A 198 5.53 -14.21 -22.01
C GLU A 198 6.64 -14.50 -20.99
N GLN A 199 7.58 -13.58 -20.79
CA GLN A 199 8.67 -13.74 -19.81
C GLN A 199 8.12 -13.81 -18.37
N LEU A 200 7.06 -13.06 -18.10
CA LEU A 200 6.31 -13.17 -16.86
C LEU A 200 5.14 -14.13 -17.08
N ASP A 201 5.30 -15.40 -16.65
CA ASP A 201 4.28 -16.42 -16.87
C ASP A 201 3.06 -16.22 -15.96
N THR A 202 2.05 -15.57 -16.51
CA THR A 202 0.79 -15.30 -15.82
C THR A 202 -0.25 -16.42 -16.01
N GLN A 203 0.05 -17.42 -16.82
CA GLN A 203 -0.86 -18.52 -17.16
C GLN A 203 -0.60 -19.77 -16.32
N GLN A 204 0.65 -20.06 -16.00
CA GLN A 204 1.01 -21.18 -15.15
C GLN A 204 0.96 -20.77 -13.67
N LEU A 205 -0.21 -20.90 -13.07
CA LEU A 205 -0.43 -20.48 -11.67
C LEU A 205 0.50 -21.16 -10.67
N THR A 206 1.03 -22.34 -10.98
CA THR A 206 2.02 -23.04 -10.14
C THR A 206 3.34 -22.26 -10.04
N GLN A 207 3.81 -21.68 -11.14
CA GLN A 207 5.00 -20.83 -11.13
C GLN A 207 4.72 -19.53 -10.35
N ALA A 208 3.57 -18.91 -10.58
CA ALA A 208 3.14 -17.75 -9.83
C ALA A 208 3.05 -18.02 -8.31
N GLU A 209 2.58 -19.20 -7.89
CA GLU A 209 2.54 -19.60 -6.49
C GLU A 209 3.94 -19.78 -5.89
N ALA A 210 4.87 -20.38 -6.63
CA ALA A 210 6.27 -20.51 -6.23
C ALA A 210 6.93 -19.13 -6.09
N PHE A 211 6.72 -18.24 -7.06
CA PHE A 211 7.22 -16.87 -7.04
C PHE A 211 6.67 -16.09 -5.84
N ALA A 212 5.35 -16.10 -5.62
CA ALA A 212 4.71 -15.43 -4.50
C ALA A 212 5.23 -15.96 -3.14
N THR A 213 5.44 -17.28 -3.03
CA THR A 213 6.01 -17.91 -1.83
C THR A 213 7.43 -17.41 -1.55
N ARG A 214 8.27 -17.30 -2.57
CA ARG A 214 9.64 -16.79 -2.45
C ARG A 214 9.65 -15.31 -2.08
N LEU A 215 8.79 -14.48 -2.68
CA LEU A 215 8.61 -13.08 -2.29
C LEU A 215 8.18 -12.94 -0.82
N LYS A 216 7.26 -13.81 -0.36
CA LYS A 216 6.82 -13.79 1.03
C LYS A 216 7.95 -14.16 1.99
N ALA A 217 8.78 -15.12 1.63
CA ALA A 217 9.97 -15.47 2.40
C ALA A 217 10.97 -14.30 2.48
N LEU A 218 11.20 -13.58 1.37
CA LEU A 218 12.05 -12.38 1.35
C LEU A 218 11.48 -11.27 2.25
N ALA A 219 10.19 -10.96 2.15
CA ALA A 219 9.53 -9.97 3.00
C ALA A 219 9.72 -10.30 4.49
N LYS A 220 9.51 -11.58 4.85
CA LYS A 220 9.61 -12.06 6.23
C LYS A 220 11.06 -12.05 6.74
N SER A 221 12.04 -12.52 5.96
CA SER A 221 13.45 -12.61 6.39
C SER A 221 14.07 -11.24 6.62
N HIS A 222 13.61 -10.21 5.92
CA HIS A 222 14.10 -8.83 6.08
C HIS A 222 13.21 -7.98 7.02
N ASP A 223 12.10 -8.51 7.50
CA ASP A 223 11.08 -7.75 8.25
C ASP A 223 10.66 -6.48 7.50
N ARG A 224 10.25 -6.65 6.23
CA ARG A 224 9.90 -5.57 5.32
C ARG A 224 8.58 -5.83 4.61
N LEU A 225 8.04 -4.78 4.01
CA LEU A 225 6.75 -4.81 3.34
C LEU A 225 6.92 -4.95 1.84
N ILE A 226 6.10 -5.80 1.23
CA ILE A 226 5.97 -5.88 -0.23
C ILE A 226 4.51 -5.69 -0.59
N GLY A 227 4.23 -4.74 -1.47
CA GLY A 227 2.93 -4.56 -2.11
C GLY A 227 3.01 -4.98 -3.56
N ILE A 228 1.99 -5.66 -4.05
CA ILE A 228 1.93 -6.19 -5.41
C ILE A 228 0.98 -5.33 -6.24
N VAL A 229 1.38 -5.01 -7.45
CA VAL A 229 0.53 -4.37 -8.45
C VAL A 229 0.42 -5.30 -9.64
N VAL A 230 -0.81 -5.59 -10.08
CA VAL A 230 -1.07 -6.27 -11.34
C VAL A 230 -2.05 -5.37 -12.10
N ASP A 231 -1.49 -4.42 -12.87
CA ASP A 231 -2.27 -3.51 -13.70
C ASP A 231 -2.74 -4.24 -14.97
N ALA A 232 -3.78 -5.05 -14.79
CA ALA A 232 -4.35 -5.86 -15.84
C ALA A 232 -5.81 -6.21 -15.52
N GLY A 233 -6.58 -6.41 -16.58
CA GLY A 233 -8.03 -6.65 -16.51
C GLY A 233 -8.43 -8.05 -16.03
N VAL A 234 -9.72 -8.35 -16.24
CA VAL A 234 -10.39 -9.58 -15.78
C VAL A 234 -9.63 -10.90 -16.10
N PRO A 235 -8.98 -11.08 -17.26
CA PRO A 235 -8.26 -12.33 -17.56
C PRO A 235 -7.20 -12.70 -16.52
N TYR A 236 -6.65 -11.71 -15.81
CA TYR A 236 -5.56 -11.88 -14.85
C TYR A 236 -6.01 -11.98 -13.39
N GLN A 237 -7.32 -12.09 -13.12
CA GLN A 237 -7.85 -12.20 -11.75
C GLN A 237 -7.32 -13.44 -11.00
N LYS A 238 -7.14 -14.55 -11.72
CA LYS A 238 -6.56 -15.77 -11.12
C LYS A 238 -5.10 -15.57 -10.69
N TYR A 239 -4.33 -14.82 -11.50
CA TYR A 239 -2.95 -14.46 -11.19
C TYR A 239 -2.89 -13.54 -9.96
N LYS A 240 -3.72 -12.48 -9.92
CA LYS A 240 -3.86 -11.58 -8.74
C LYS A 240 -4.16 -12.38 -7.46
N ALA A 241 -5.12 -13.30 -7.55
CA ALA A 241 -5.55 -14.11 -6.41
C ALA A 241 -4.45 -14.99 -5.82
N VAL A 242 -3.40 -15.34 -6.57
CA VAL A 242 -2.23 -16.04 -6.04
C VAL A 242 -1.54 -15.22 -4.96
N PHE A 243 -1.26 -13.96 -5.24
CA PHE A 243 -0.59 -13.06 -4.28
C PHE A 243 -1.49 -12.71 -3.10
N GLU A 244 -2.80 -12.52 -3.33
CA GLU A 244 -3.77 -12.27 -2.26
C GLU A 244 -3.82 -13.46 -1.28
N ARG A 245 -3.85 -14.71 -1.77
CA ARG A 245 -3.81 -15.92 -0.92
C ARG A 245 -2.52 -16.04 -0.10
N GLN A 246 -1.41 -15.50 -0.60
CA GLN A 246 -0.14 -15.40 0.14
C GLN A 246 -0.13 -14.23 1.14
N GLY A 247 -1.23 -13.46 1.24
CA GLY A 247 -1.37 -12.35 2.18
C GLY A 247 -0.58 -11.11 1.80
N PHE A 248 -0.41 -10.86 0.50
CA PHE A 248 0.08 -9.56 0.01
C PHE A 248 -1.09 -8.60 -0.20
N PRO A 249 -0.89 -7.29 0.00
CA PRO A 249 -1.81 -6.28 -0.51
C PRO A 249 -1.63 -6.20 -2.04
N VAL A 250 -2.70 -6.47 -2.79
CA VAL A 250 -2.69 -6.46 -4.26
C VAL A 250 -3.51 -5.28 -4.78
N PHE A 251 -2.93 -4.52 -5.70
CA PHE A 251 -3.51 -3.30 -6.28
C PHE A 251 -3.68 -3.45 -7.80
N ASP A 252 -4.63 -2.70 -8.34
CA ASP A 252 -4.90 -2.64 -9.77
C ASP A 252 -4.11 -1.53 -10.50
N GLY A 253 -3.35 -0.71 -9.75
CA GLY A 253 -2.47 0.32 -10.27
C GLY A 253 -1.42 0.71 -9.24
N MET A 254 -0.25 1.12 -9.71
CA MET A 254 0.89 1.50 -8.87
C MET A 254 0.55 2.72 -8.00
N ASP A 255 -0.17 3.69 -8.56
CA ASP A 255 -0.65 4.87 -7.87
C ASP A 255 -1.49 4.54 -6.63
N MET A 256 -2.34 3.52 -6.71
CA MET A 256 -3.18 3.10 -5.59
C MET A 256 -2.35 2.53 -4.43
N GLY A 257 -1.36 1.69 -4.73
CA GLY A 257 -0.46 1.15 -3.71
C GLY A 257 0.35 2.25 -3.01
N VAL A 258 0.92 3.15 -3.79
CA VAL A 258 1.70 4.30 -3.32
C VAL A 258 0.83 5.28 -2.53
N LEU A 259 -0.40 5.55 -2.98
CA LEU A 259 -1.37 6.40 -2.26
C LEU A 259 -1.63 5.89 -0.84
N GLY A 260 -1.79 4.57 -0.67
CA GLY A 260 -1.97 3.96 0.65
C GLY A 260 -0.77 4.18 1.57
N ILE A 261 0.45 4.01 1.05
CA ILE A 261 1.70 4.25 1.80
C ILE A 261 1.81 5.73 2.20
N ASN A 262 1.43 6.66 1.31
CA ASN A 262 1.43 8.09 1.61
C ASN A 262 0.53 8.44 2.79
N VAL A 263 -0.69 7.91 2.80
CA VAL A 263 -1.64 8.14 3.90
C VAL A 263 -1.12 7.55 5.20
N LEU A 264 -0.61 6.32 5.17
CA LEU A 264 -0.08 5.64 6.36
C LEU A 264 1.10 6.38 6.98
N LYS A 265 1.98 6.95 6.16
CA LYS A 265 3.12 7.75 6.66
C LYS A 265 2.69 9.05 7.31
N ASN A 266 1.69 9.73 6.75
CA ASN A 266 1.21 11.02 7.25
C ASN A 266 0.30 10.90 8.49
N SER A 267 -0.13 9.68 8.82
CA SER A 267 -1.03 9.41 9.94
C SER A 267 -0.28 9.05 11.25
N ARG A 268 1.03 9.05 11.20
CA ARG A 268 1.94 8.72 12.31
C ARG A 268 2.79 9.93 12.65
#